data_ab18f356c165b1ca929e591a5c7bb105
#
_entry.id   ab18f356c165b1ca929e591a5c7bb105
#
_cell.length_a   1.000
_cell.length_b   1.000
_cell.length_c   1.000
_cell.angle_alpha   90.00
_cell.angle_beta   90.00
_cell.angle_gamma   90.00
#
_symmetry.space_group_name_H-M   'P 1'
#
loop_
_entity.id
_entity.type
_entity.pdbx_description
1 polymer ?
#
loop_
_entity_poly.entity_id
_entity_poly.type
_entity_poly.pdbx_seq_one_letter_code
_entity_poly.pdbx_strand_id
1 'polypeptide(L)'
;MVKYVIITGGVLSSVGKGTVSASTGLLLKSMGYNVTLVKIDPYLNVDAGTMNPYMHGEVFVTEDGAETDLDLGHYERYVGVEMSRYNNITAGKVYFEVIRKEREGKYLGQTVQIIPHVTDEIKAMIKAAREKANADIEIVEIGGTVGDIESLPFLEAVRQLALEEEGNVVFVHVALVEYLKATGELKTKPLQHSVQELRRIGIQPDIIVARSEIPLDEDTRRKIALYTNVKPEFVFSSYDVAWTYEVPLILNAQGYPKALTSKLGIEYREPDLSTWKDFVDKIKAASRPVRIALVGKYAKLKDSYLSIKEAIYHASAQLNLKPVLDWIESTDLETDEEKVKSLTKYDGIVVLPGFGARGVEGKINAIRVARENNIPFLGICFGLQLAVVEFARNVIGLKGAHTTEVDPNTPHPVVTLLDEQKRVVQMGGTMRLGSQKIYLKEGTLAWKLYGQSEVYERHRHRYEVNPEYVDLLQKYGMVISGVSEKGLVEFIELPNHKFFLATQAHPEFKSRPLNPSPVFVGFLRAAAGI
;
A
#
# COMPACT_ATOMS: atom_id res chain seq x y z
N MET A 1 24.02 11.19 -15.36
CA MET A 1 23.29 10.68 -16.54
C MET A 1 22.14 9.86 -16.00
N VAL A 2 20.90 10.19 -16.38
CA VAL A 2 19.69 9.53 -15.86
C VAL A 2 19.55 8.14 -16.47
N LYS A 3 19.08 7.18 -15.69
CA LYS A 3 18.81 5.80 -16.13
C LYS A 3 17.37 5.41 -15.84
N TYR A 4 16.83 4.56 -16.70
CA TYR A 4 15.46 4.03 -16.58
C TYR A 4 15.47 2.50 -16.57
N VAL A 5 14.73 1.92 -15.64
CA VAL A 5 14.44 0.47 -15.60
C VAL A 5 12.95 0.30 -15.85
N ILE A 6 12.58 -0.22 -16.99
CA ILE A 6 11.18 -0.44 -17.37
C ILE A 6 10.82 -1.87 -17.05
N ILE A 7 9.87 -2.05 -16.13
CA ILE A 7 9.39 -3.38 -15.71
C ILE A 7 8.05 -3.65 -16.39
N THR A 8 8.03 -4.67 -17.24
CA THR A 8 6.83 -5.16 -17.92
C THR A 8 6.47 -6.54 -17.40
N GLY A 9 5.23 -6.96 -17.59
CA GLY A 9 4.83 -8.27 -17.14
C GLY A 9 3.87 -8.97 -18.10
N GLY A 10 3.89 -10.26 -18.06
CA GLY A 10 3.09 -11.06 -18.96
C GLY A 10 2.48 -12.30 -18.36
N VAL A 11 1.55 -12.84 -19.13
CA VAL A 11 0.69 -13.98 -18.93
C VAL A 11 -0.53 -13.65 -18.07
N LEU A 12 -0.35 -13.08 -16.87
CA LEU A 12 -1.48 -12.75 -15.98
C LEU A 12 -1.13 -11.54 -15.08
N SER A 13 -2.17 -10.91 -14.55
CA SER A 13 -2.05 -9.93 -13.47
C SER A 13 -1.51 -10.59 -12.20
N SER A 14 -0.96 -9.79 -11.29
CA SER A 14 -0.39 -10.28 -10.02
C SER A 14 0.78 -11.27 -10.18
N VAL A 15 1.47 -11.26 -11.33
CA VAL A 15 2.66 -12.09 -11.57
C VAL A 15 3.87 -11.71 -10.70
N GLY A 16 3.75 -10.67 -9.89
CA GLY A 16 4.80 -10.21 -8.98
C GLY A 16 5.65 -9.05 -9.49
N LYS A 17 5.16 -8.28 -10.48
CA LYS A 17 5.84 -7.06 -10.97
C LYS A 17 6.15 -6.09 -9.83
N GLY A 18 5.15 -5.78 -8.97
CA GLY A 18 5.33 -4.86 -7.85
C GLY A 18 6.44 -5.27 -6.89
N THR A 19 6.53 -6.56 -6.57
CA THR A 19 7.59 -7.10 -5.73
C THR A 19 8.97 -7.01 -6.41
N VAL A 20 9.04 -7.30 -7.70
CA VAL A 20 10.30 -7.19 -8.48
C VAL A 20 10.72 -5.72 -8.60
N SER A 21 9.77 -4.82 -8.87
CA SER A 21 10.01 -3.37 -8.94
C SER A 21 10.55 -2.82 -7.62
N ALA A 22 9.87 -3.14 -6.51
CA ALA A 22 10.27 -2.74 -5.17
C ALA A 22 11.64 -3.34 -4.78
N SER A 23 11.88 -4.62 -5.12
CA SER A 23 13.17 -5.28 -4.89
C SER A 23 14.30 -4.62 -5.70
N THR A 24 14.03 -4.28 -6.96
CA THR A 24 14.98 -3.56 -7.82
C THR A 24 15.35 -2.20 -7.21
N GLY A 25 14.34 -1.47 -6.73
CA GLY A 25 14.54 -0.18 -6.04
C GLY A 25 15.38 -0.31 -4.78
N LEU A 26 15.08 -1.30 -3.93
CA LEU A 26 15.85 -1.59 -2.72
C LEU A 26 17.30 -1.92 -3.05
N LEU A 27 17.54 -2.81 -4.01
CA LEU A 27 18.90 -3.23 -4.41
C LEU A 27 19.71 -2.05 -4.93
N LEU A 28 19.17 -1.24 -5.83
CA LEU A 28 19.86 -0.07 -6.36
C LEU A 28 20.13 0.99 -5.28
N LYS A 29 19.16 1.23 -4.39
CA LYS A 29 19.35 2.14 -3.26
C LYS A 29 20.43 1.64 -2.30
N SER A 30 20.47 0.33 -2.01
CA SER A 30 21.49 -0.29 -1.15
C SER A 30 22.90 -0.23 -1.76
N MET A 31 22.99 0.00 -3.07
CA MET A 31 24.25 0.28 -3.78
C MET A 31 24.62 1.77 -3.73
N GLY A 32 23.81 2.63 -3.11
CA GLY A 32 24.07 4.06 -2.96
C GLY A 32 23.52 4.95 -4.10
N TYR A 33 22.63 4.43 -4.96
CA TYR A 33 21.97 5.22 -5.98
C TYR A 33 20.71 5.90 -5.42
N ASN A 34 20.42 7.11 -5.88
CA ASN A 34 19.14 7.78 -5.61
C ASN A 34 18.11 7.27 -6.60
N VAL A 35 17.04 6.64 -6.07
CA VAL A 35 16.04 5.96 -6.89
C VAL A 35 14.64 6.48 -6.63
N THR A 36 13.80 6.46 -7.67
CA THR A 36 12.34 6.61 -7.56
C THR A 36 11.64 5.52 -8.36
N LEU A 37 10.38 5.26 -8.02
CA LEU A 37 9.58 4.27 -8.72
C LEU A 37 8.28 4.92 -9.21
N VAL A 38 7.81 4.49 -10.38
CA VAL A 38 6.54 4.92 -10.96
C VAL A 38 5.70 3.71 -11.28
N LYS A 39 4.45 3.73 -10.85
CA LYS A 39 3.41 2.79 -11.24
C LYS A 39 2.58 3.38 -12.36
N ILE A 40 2.46 2.66 -13.45
CA ILE A 40 1.54 2.96 -14.55
C ILE A 40 0.37 1.99 -14.47
N ASP A 41 -0.84 2.55 -14.35
CA ASP A 41 -2.08 1.79 -14.31
C ASP A 41 -2.92 2.09 -15.56
N PRO A 42 -3.21 1.07 -16.40
CA PRO A 42 -3.88 1.30 -17.68
C PRO A 42 -5.39 1.56 -17.59
N TYR A 43 -5.98 1.55 -16.39
CA TYR A 43 -7.40 1.83 -16.23
C TYR A 43 -7.74 3.33 -16.42
N LEU A 44 -9.00 3.60 -16.80
CA LEU A 44 -9.50 4.95 -17.09
C LEU A 44 -9.90 5.78 -15.86
N ASN A 45 -9.85 5.23 -14.67
CA ASN A 45 -10.02 6.00 -13.44
C ASN A 45 -8.88 7.02 -13.33
N VAL A 46 -9.23 8.25 -12.96
CA VAL A 46 -8.21 9.31 -12.76
C VAL A 46 -7.29 8.95 -11.59
N ASP A 47 -7.86 8.37 -10.55
CA ASP A 47 -7.13 7.84 -9.39
C ASP A 47 -7.87 6.63 -8.80
N ALA A 48 -7.30 6.04 -7.75
CA ALA A 48 -7.85 4.87 -7.08
C ALA A 48 -8.98 5.20 -6.07
N GLY A 49 -9.24 6.48 -5.79
CA GLY A 49 -10.11 6.90 -4.68
C GLY A 49 -11.57 6.46 -4.79
N THR A 50 -12.08 6.26 -6.01
CA THR A 50 -13.45 5.80 -6.27
C THR A 50 -13.56 4.30 -6.52
N MET A 51 -12.45 3.58 -6.52
CA MET A 51 -12.42 2.15 -6.81
C MET A 51 -12.94 1.29 -5.65
N ASN A 52 -13.55 0.17 -6.00
CA ASN A 52 -13.98 -0.82 -5.02
C ASN A 52 -12.75 -1.65 -4.56
N PRO A 53 -12.43 -1.69 -3.25
CA PRO A 53 -11.33 -2.48 -2.73
C PRO A 53 -11.38 -3.98 -3.04
N TYR A 54 -12.57 -4.55 -3.26
CA TYR A 54 -12.70 -5.94 -3.70
C TYR A 54 -12.14 -6.20 -5.09
N MET A 55 -12.09 -5.19 -5.96
CA MET A 55 -11.61 -5.33 -7.33
C MET A 55 -10.14 -4.96 -7.48
N HIS A 56 -9.65 -4.00 -6.70
CA HIS A 56 -8.32 -3.40 -6.88
C HIS A 56 -7.43 -3.44 -5.63
N GLY A 57 -7.95 -3.99 -4.51
CA GLY A 57 -7.24 -3.98 -3.24
C GLY A 57 -7.29 -2.63 -2.54
N GLU A 58 -6.32 -2.39 -1.66
CA GLU A 58 -6.22 -1.19 -0.85
C GLU A 58 -5.97 0.07 -1.69
N VAL A 59 -6.63 1.16 -1.32
CA VAL A 59 -6.26 2.51 -1.79
C VAL A 59 -5.14 3.03 -0.89
N PHE A 60 -3.94 3.15 -1.44
CA PHE A 60 -2.79 3.68 -0.73
C PHE A 60 -2.72 5.19 -0.87
N VAL A 61 -2.52 5.91 0.24
CA VAL A 61 -2.44 7.37 0.26
C VAL A 61 -0.99 7.82 0.46
N THR A 62 -0.51 8.65 -0.46
CA THR A 62 0.84 9.22 -0.39
C THR A 62 0.92 10.38 0.60
N GLU A 63 2.14 10.82 0.88
CA GLU A 63 2.40 11.96 1.79
C GLU A 63 1.70 13.24 1.33
N ASP A 64 1.66 13.50 0.03
CA ASP A 64 1.00 14.67 -0.58
C ASP A 64 -0.50 14.47 -0.88
N GLY A 65 -1.10 13.38 -0.36
CA GLY A 65 -2.54 13.15 -0.40
C GLY A 65 -3.08 12.55 -1.69
N ALA A 66 -2.25 11.96 -2.54
CA ALA A 66 -2.74 11.22 -3.68
C ALA A 66 -3.30 9.85 -3.27
N GLU A 67 -4.46 9.50 -3.81
CA GLU A 67 -5.08 8.17 -3.69
C GLU A 67 -4.57 7.29 -4.84
N THR A 68 -3.82 6.24 -4.50
CA THR A 68 -3.03 5.49 -5.47
C THR A 68 -3.25 3.99 -5.36
N ASP A 69 -2.69 3.26 -6.32
CA ASP A 69 -2.62 1.80 -6.28
C ASP A 69 -1.77 1.29 -5.10
N LEU A 70 -2.08 0.10 -4.61
CA LEU A 70 -1.40 -0.55 -3.48
C LEU A 70 0.10 -0.79 -3.71
N ASP A 71 0.55 -0.86 -4.96
CA ASP A 71 1.96 -1.07 -5.29
C ASP A 71 2.85 0.07 -4.80
N LEU A 72 2.32 1.31 -4.70
CA LEU A 72 3.08 2.41 -4.11
C LEU A 72 3.44 2.13 -2.64
N GLY A 73 2.59 1.44 -1.92
CA GLY A 73 2.89 0.95 -0.57
C GLY A 73 4.05 -0.05 -0.57
N HIS A 74 4.10 -0.97 -1.54
CA HIS A 74 5.24 -1.86 -1.69
C HIS A 74 6.54 -1.08 -1.96
N TYR A 75 6.49 -0.09 -2.84
CA TYR A 75 7.67 0.74 -3.14
C TYR A 75 8.19 1.44 -1.88
N GLU A 76 7.30 2.11 -1.14
CA GLU A 76 7.68 2.80 0.10
C GLU A 76 8.23 1.85 1.16
N ARG A 77 7.62 0.68 1.34
CA ARG A 77 8.06 -0.32 2.34
C ARG A 77 9.44 -0.89 2.04
N TYR A 78 9.74 -1.16 0.78
CA TYR A 78 11.03 -1.73 0.37
C TYR A 78 12.13 -0.69 0.28
N VAL A 79 11.84 0.42 -0.39
CA VAL A 79 12.86 1.44 -0.67
C VAL A 79 13.04 2.40 0.50
N GLY A 80 12.03 2.56 1.36
CA GLY A 80 12.07 3.49 2.49
C GLY A 80 12.12 4.96 2.05
N VAL A 81 11.57 5.27 0.87
CA VAL A 81 11.42 6.62 0.32
C VAL A 81 9.93 6.89 0.15
N GLU A 82 9.48 8.07 0.51
CA GLU A 82 8.09 8.46 0.33
C GLU A 82 7.79 8.74 -1.14
N MET A 83 6.67 8.20 -1.62
CA MET A 83 6.14 8.45 -2.96
C MET A 83 5.17 9.64 -2.94
N SER A 84 4.90 10.17 -4.11
CA SER A 84 4.01 11.32 -4.33
C SER A 84 3.01 11.04 -5.44
N ARG A 85 2.13 12.00 -5.72
CA ARG A 85 1.18 11.93 -6.84
C ARG A 85 1.83 11.73 -8.21
N TYR A 86 3.09 12.09 -8.35
CA TYR A 86 3.85 11.88 -9.58
C TYR A 86 4.23 10.41 -9.80
N ASN A 87 4.24 9.61 -8.76
CA ASN A 87 4.67 8.21 -8.80
C ASN A 87 3.55 7.24 -9.22
N ASN A 88 2.32 7.73 -9.45
CA ASN A 88 1.23 6.93 -10.00
C ASN A 88 0.62 7.61 -11.23
N ILE A 89 0.78 6.98 -12.38
CA ILE A 89 0.26 7.44 -13.68
C ILE A 89 -0.86 6.51 -14.11
N THR A 90 -2.09 7.02 -14.25
CA THR A 90 -3.22 6.27 -14.76
C THR A 90 -3.56 6.67 -16.20
N ALA A 91 -4.18 5.78 -16.98
CA ALA A 91 -4.69 6.15 -18.30
C ALA A 91 -5.67 7.34 -18.18
N GLY A 92 -6.51 7.35 -17.13
CA GLY A 92 -7.44 8.45 -16.88
C GLY A 92 -6.74 9.80 -16.73
N LYS A 93 -5.65 9.88 -15.96
CA LYS A 93 -4.86 11.11 -15.83
C LYS A 93 -4.28 11.57 -17.17
N VAL A 94 -3.70 10.62 -17.92
CA VAL A 94 -3.06 10.93 -19.20
C VAL A 94 -4.07 11.48 -20.20
N TYR A 95 -5.18 10.76 -20.42
CA TYR A 95 -6.21 11.19 -21.38
C TYR A 95 -6.90 12.48 -20.94
N PHE A 96 -7.17 12.63 -19.64
CA PHE A 96 -7.75 13.86 -19.12
C PHE A 96 -6.85 15.07 -19.41
N GLU A 97 -5.55 14.93 -19.20
CA GLU A 97 -4.58 16.01 -19.45
C GLU A 97 -4.44 16.33 -20.94
N VAL A 98 -4.40 15.31 -21.81
CA VAL A 98 -4.37 15.51 -23.26
C VAL A 98 -5.64 16.21 -23.75
N ILE A 99 -6.82 15.78 -23.30
CA ILE A 99 -8.10 16.40 -23.67
C ILE A 99 -8.18 17.83 -23.13
N ARG A 100 -7.74 18.08 -21.89
CA ARG A 100 -7.68 19.42 -21.31
C ARG A 100 -6.80 20.37 -22.16
N LYS A 101 -5.60 19.92 -22.53
CA LYS A 101 -4.67 20.67 -23.38
C LYS A 101 -5.26 20.94 -24.77
N GLU A 102 -5.98 19.97 -25.34
CA GLU A 102 -6.70 20.16 -26.62
C GLU A 102 -7.75 21.27 -26.47
N ARG A 103 -8.61 21.20 -25.45
CA ARG A 103 -9.65 22.22 -25.20
C ARG A 103 -9.08 23.61 -24.92
N GLU A 104 -7.88 23.71 -24.35
CA GLU A 104 -7.14 24.95 -24.13
C GLU A 104 -6.39 25.46 -25.38
N GLY A 105 -6.46 24.74 -26.50
CA GLY A 105 -5.79 25.13 -27.77
C GLY A 105 -4.27 24.93 -27.75
N LYS A 106 -3.72 24.15 -26.83
CA LYS A 106 -2.26 23.96 -26.72
C LYS A 106 -1.63 23.25 -27.93
N TYR A 107 -2.43 22.53 -28.70
CA TYR A 107 -1.95 21.81 -29.88
C TYR A 107 -2.09 22.62 -31.20
N LEU A 108 -2.44 23.90 -31.12
CA LEU A 108 -2.42 24.85 -32.24
C LEU A 108 -3.18 24.36 -33.48
N GLY A 109 -4.30 23.67 -33.31
CA GLY A 109 -5.14 23.18 -34.41
C GLY A 109 -4.70 21.87 -35.04
N GLN A 110 -3.68 21.19 -34.46
CA GLN A 110 -3.28 19.85 -34.90
C GLN A 110 -4.36 18.81 -34.59
N THR A 111 -4.42 17.77 -35.41
CA THR A 111 -5.19 16.55 -35.05
C THR A 111 -4.50 15.82 -33.92
N VAL A 112 -5.16 15.78 -32.77
CA VAL A 112 -4.62 15.11 -31.56
C VAL A 112 -4.84 13.59 -31.63
N GLN A 113 -3.79 12.80 -31.50
CA GLN A 113 -3.77 11.36 -31.71
C GLN A 113 -3.04 10.66 -30.56
N ILE A 114 -3.18 9.34 -30.48
CA ILE A 114 -2.44 8.51 -29.49
C ILE A 114 -0.93 8.70 -29.68
N ILE A 115 -0.47 8.61 -30.90
CA ILE A 115 0.92 8.93 -31.29
C ILE A 115 0.87 10.23 -32.13
N PRO A 116 1.59 11.29 -31.74
CA PRO A 116 2.54 11.37 -30.61
C PRO A 116 1.93 11.92 -29.30
N HIS A 117 0.71 12.48 -29.28
CA HIS A 117 0.24 13.35 -28.20
C HIS A 117 0.05 12.62 -26.87
N VAL A 118 -0.58 11.43 -26.88
CA VAL A 118 -0.75 10.62 -25.66
C VAL A 118 0.59 10.03 -25.23
N THR A 119 1.39 9.51 -26.15
CA THR A 119 2.72 8.95 -25.83
C THR A 119 3.68 10.00 -25.30
N ASP A 120 3.66 11.21 -25.82
CA ASP A 120 4.47 12.35 -25.32
C ASP A 120 4.03 12.74 -23.90
N GLU A 121 2.73 12.78 -23.63
CA GLU A 121 2.22 13.04 -22.29
C GLU A 121 2.67 11.99 -21.27
N ILE A 122 2.62 10.70 -21.64
CA ILE A 122 3.11 9.60 -20.78
C ILE A 122 4.60 9.80 -20.47
N LYS A 123 5.42 10.05 -21.50
CA LYS A 123 6.86 10.30 -21.32
C LYS A 123 7.13 11.53 -20.45
N ALA A 124 6.36 12.60 -20.62
CA ALA A 124 6.47 13.80 -19.80
C ALA A 124 6.14 13.52 -18.32
N MET A 125 5.10 12.74 -18.05
CA MET A 125 4.74 12.36 -16.67
C MET A 125 5.81 11.47 -16.02
N ILE A 126 6.39 10.51 -16.77
CA ILE A 126 7.52 9.69 -16.29
C ILE A 126 8.69 10.62 -15.91
N LYS A 127 9.14 11.47 -16.81
CA LYS A 127 10.24 12.40 -16.56
C LYS A 127 9.98 13.35 -15.38
N ALA A 128 8.74 13.81 -15.21
CA ALA A 128 8.34 14.67 -14.09
C ALA A 128 8.46 13.98 -12.72
N ALA A 129 8.13 12.69 -12.61
CA ALA A 129 8.28 11.92 -11.37
C ALA A 129 9.77 11.83 -10.96
N ARG A 130 10.63 11.54 -11.90
CA ARG A 130 12.08 11.49 -11.69
C ARG A 130 12.64 12.86 -11.27
N GLU A 131 12.25 13.92 -11.95
CA GLU A 131 12.70 15.28 -11.63
C GLU A 131 12.27 15.71 -10.24
N LYS A 132 11.03 15.42 -9.89
CA LYS A 132 10.49 15.69 -8.55
C LYS A 132 11.27 14.99 -7.45
N ALA A 133 11.68 13.75 -7.69
CA ALA A 133 12.46 12.95 -6.74
C ALA A 133 13.97 13.24 -6.81
N ASN A 134 14.44 14.00 -7.79
CA ASN A 134 15.87 14.20 -8.11
C ASN A 134 16.63 12.85 -8.17
N ALA A 135 16.02 11.86 -8.84
CA ALA A 135 16.54 10.51 -8.88
C ALA A 135 17.57 10.31 -9.99
N ASP A 136 18.60 9.50 -9.69
CA ASP A 136 19.59 9.02 -10.66
C ASP A 136 19.00 7.93 -11.56
N ILE A 137 18.18 7.06 -10.95
CA ILE A 137 17.55 5.92 -11.61
C ILE A 137 16.05 5.94 -11.32
N GLU A 138 15.26 5.82 -12.36
CA GLU A 138 13.81 5.68 -12.27
C GLU A 138 13.39 4.29 -12.70
N ILE A 139 12.61 3.62 -11.84
CA ILE A 139 12.03 2.32 -12.11
C ILE A 139 10.56 2.55 -12.47
N VAL A 140 10.18 2.18 -13.70
CA VAL A 140 8.81 2.35 -14.21
C VAL A 140 8.16 0.99 -14.37
N GLU A 141 7.16 0.71 -13.56
CA GLU A 141 6.36 -0.50 -13.64
C GLU A 141 5.12 -0.29 -14.52
N ILE A 142 5.03 -1.02 -15.61
CA ILE A 142 3.85 -1.01 -16.48
C ILE A 142 2.82 -2.01 -15.92
N GLY A 143 1.69 -1.49 -15.45
CA GLY A 143 0.54 -2.28 -15.00
C GLY A 143 -0.15 -3.02 -16.16
N GLY A 144 -0.99 -3.97 -15.81
CA GLY A 144 -1.64 -4.85 -16.79
C GLY A 144 -0.72 -5.95 -17.31
N THR A 145 -1.13 -6.58 -18.38
CA THR A 145 -0.44 -7.70 -19.03
C THR A 145 -0.03 -7.30 -20.44
N VAL A 146 1.19 -7.63 -20.84
CA VAL A 146 1.64 -7.41 -22.23
C VAL A 146 0.71 -8.18 -23.17
N GLY A 147 0.12 -7.47 -24.13
CA GLY A 147 -0.92 -7.95 -25.03
C GLY A 147 -2.30 -7.35 -24.77
N ASP A 148 -2.53 -6.76 -23.59
CA ASP A 148 -3.77 -6.03 -23.29
C ASP A 148 -3.83 -4.71 -24.08
N ILE A 149 -5.02 -4.40 -24.63
CA ILE A 149 -5.26 -3.18 -25.43
C ILE A 149 -4.94 -1.93 -24.62
N GLU A 150 -5.32 -1.92 -23.36
CA GLU A 150 -5.18 -0.79 -22.45
C GLU A 150 -3.71 -0.41 -22.19
N SER A 151 -2.80 -1.39 -22.28
CA SER A 151 -1.38 -1.20 -22.02
C SER A 151 -0.59 -0.70 -23.23
N LEU A 152 -1.14 -0.81 -24.44
CA LEU A 152 -0.44 -0.50 -25.68
C LEU A 152 0.12 0.93 -25.75
N PRO A 153 -0.62 2.01 -25.40
CA PRO A 153 -0.07 3.37 -25.43
C PRO A 153 1.12 3.55 -24.50
N PHE A 154 1.12 2.87 -23.35
CA PHE A 154 2.21 2.93 -22.38
C PHE A 154 3.45 2.18 -22.86
N LEU A 155 3.27 0.98 -23.42
CA LEU A 155 4.36 0.21 -24.03
C LEU A 155 4.97 0.96 -25.21
N GLU A 156 4.15 1.58 -26.06
CA GLU A 156 4.64 2.44 -27.16
C GLU A 156 5.42 3.64 -26.63
N ALA A 157 4.93 4.31 -25.57
CA ALA A 157 5.61 5.45 -24.96
C ALA A 157 7.00 5.08 -24.41
N VAL A 158 7.12 3.95 -23.70
CA VAL A 158 8.42 3.51 -23.17
C VAL A 158 9.35 2.98 -24.26
N ARG A 159 8.81 2.41 -25.36
CA ARG A 159 9.59 2.09 -26.55
C ARG A 159 10.20 3.36 -27.17
N GLN A 160 9.40 4.43 -27.29
CA GLN A 160 9.89 5.74 -27.77
C GLN A 160 10.90 6.34 -26.80
N LEU A 161 10.66 6.25 -25.48
CA LEU A 161 11.59 6.73 -24.46
C LEU A 161 12.96 6.03 -24.61
N ALA A 162 12.97 4.73 -24.87
CA ALA A 162 14.20 3.98 -25.08
C ALA A 162 14.96 4.44 -26.33
N LEU A 163 14.27 4.89 -27.36
CA LEU A 163 14.87 5.46 -28.56
C LEU A 163 15.43 6.87 -28.29
N GLU A 164 14.72 7.68 -27.53
CA GLU A 164 15.15 9.05 -27.16
C GLU A 164 16.33 9.05 -26.18
N GLU A 165 16.33 8.10 -25.24
CA GLU A 165 17.31 7.96 -24.18
C GLU A 165 18.26 6.77 -24.45
N GLU A 166 18.78 6.69 -25.67
CA GLU A 166 19.60 5.57 -26.14
C GLU A 166 20.74 5.22 -25.15
N GLY A 167 20.81 3.93 -24.77
CA GLY A 167 21.79 3.42 -23.81
C GLY A 167 21.46 3.74 -22.34
N ASN A 168 20.33 4.37 -22.04
CA ASN A 168 19.91 4.72 -20.69
C ASN A 168 18.66 3.97 -20.20
N VAL A 169 18.08 3.11 -21.04
CA VAL A 169 16.85 2.35 -20.72
C VAL A 169 17.14 0.85 -20.74
N VAL A 170 16.70 0.14 -19.71
CA VAL A 170 16.78 -1.31 -19.60
C VAL A 170 15.40 -1.88 -19.38
N PHE A 171 15.02 -2.90 -20.15
CA PHE A 171 13.75 -3.59 -20.04
C PHE A 171 13.89 -4.88 -19.25
N VAL A 172 13.14 -4.99 -18.14
CA VAL A 172 13.02 -6.19 -17.33
C VAL A 172 11.62 -6.76 -17.52
N HIS A 173 11.52 -7.99 -17.99
CA HIS A 173 10.23 -8.65 -18.20
C HIS A 173 9.99 -9.72 -17.15
N VAL A 174 8.88 -9.59 -16.42
CA VAL A 174 8.44 -10.54 -15.38
C VAL A 174 7.32 -11.39 -15.95
N ALA A 175 7.52 -12.69 -16.05
CA ALA A 175 6.50 -13.58 -16.62
C ALA A 175 6.46 -14.95 -15.94
N LEU A 176 5.28 -15.58 -16.01
CA LEU A 176 5.01 -16.86 -15.37
C LEU A 176 5.71 -18.03 -16.10
N VAL A 177 6.35 -18.86 -15.30
CA VAL A 177 6.72 -20.24 -15.66
C VAL A 177 5.88 -21.18 -14.81
N GLU A 178 5.01 -21.94 -15.45
CA GLU A 178 4.05 -22.79 -14.77
C GLU A 178 4.70 -24.09 -14.29
N TYR A 179 4.46 -24.47 -13.04
CA TYR A 179 4.88 -25.76 -12.51
C TYR A 179 3.73 -26.76 -12.57
N LEU A 180 3.88 -27.78 -13.41
CA LEU A 180 2.89 -28.86 -13.52
C LEU A 180 3.16 -29.93 -12.46
N LYS A 181 2.43 -29.89 -11.35
CA LYS A 181 2.59 -30.86 -10.24
C LYS A 181 2.46 -32.32 -10.68
N ALA A 182 1.60 -32.60 -11.67
CA ALA A 182 1.38 -33.96 -12.14
C ALA A 182 2.61 -34.57 -12.82
N THR A 183 3.45 -33.77 -13.47
CA THR A 183 4.65 -34.24 -14.18
C THR A 183 5.96 -33.81 -13.50
N GLY A 184 5.89 -32.90 -12.52
CA GLY A 184 7.06 -32.33 -11.87
C GLY A 184 7.88 -31.41 -12.76
N GLU A 185 7.29 -30.82 -13.80
CA GLU A 185 7.99 -30.06 -14.82
C GLU A 185 7.62 -28.57 -14.82
N LEU A 186 8.62 -27.72 -15.09
CA LEU A 186 8.44 -26.29 -15.37
C LEU A 186 8.11 -26.07 -16.86
N LYS A 187 6.99 -25.40 -17.15
CA LYS A 187 6.53 -25.08 -18.50
C LYS A 187 6.78 -23.61 -18.83
N THR A 188 7.67 -23.38 -19.79
CA THR A 188 8.13 -22.04 -20.18
C THR A 188 7.33 -21.40 -21.32
N LYS A 189 6.38 -22.11 -21.93
CA LYS A 189 5.58 -21.61 -23.06
C LYS A 189 4.85 -20.29 -22.76
N PRO A 190 4.18 -20.13 -21.60
CA PRO A 190 3.51 -18.86 -21.29
C PRO A 190 4.48 -17.67 -21.31
N LEU A 191 5.65 -17.82 -20.67
CA LEU A 191 6.70 -16.81 -20.69
C LEU A 191 7.20 -16.52 -22.12
N GLN A 192 7.45 -17.54 -22.92
CA GLN A 192 7.91 -17.39 -24.31
C GLN A 192 6.91 -16.57 -25.13
N HIS A 193 5.60 -16.89 -25.03
CA HIS A 193 4.54 -16.15 -25.74
C HIS A 193 4.45 -14.71 -25.28
N SER A 194 4.58 -14.45 -23.97
CA SER A 194 4.58 -13.08 -23.43
C SER A 194 5.73 -12.26 -23.98
N VAL A 195 6.94 -12.82 -24.08
CA VAL A 195 8.08 -12.13 -24.69
C VAL A 195 7.87 -11.91 -26.19
N GLN A 196 7.23 -12.86 -26.91
CA GLN A 196 6.90 -12.67 -28.31
C GLN A 196 5.94 -11.49 -28.52
N GLU A 197 4.91 -11.34 -27.67
CA GLU A 197 4.01 -10.20 -27.72
C GLU A 197 4.73 -8.87 -27.44
N LEU A 198 5.63 -8.85 -26.46
CA LEU A 198 6.45 -7.66 -26.17
C LEU A 198 7.32 -7.28 -27.38
N ARG A 199 7.92 -8.27 -28.03
CA ARG A 199 8.74 -8.07 -29.26
C ARG A 199 7.91 -7.59 -30.46
N ARG A 200 6.64 -7.99 -30.57
CA ARG A 200 5.72 -7.46 -31.60
C ARG A 200 5.51 -5.95 -31.49
N ILE A 201 5.60 -5.40 -30.27
CA ILE A 201 5.51 -3.96 -30.00
C ILE A 201 6.84 -3.26 -30.30
N GLY A 202 7.91 -4.03 -30.53
CA GLY A 202 9.26 -3.51 -30.80
C GLY A 202 10.15 -3.39 -29.56
N ILE A 203 9.81 -4.09 -28.48
CA ILE A 203 10.60 -4.12 -27.25
C ILE A 203 11.26 -5.49 -27.09
N GLN A 204 12.59 -5.53 -27.09
CA GLN A 204 13.37 -6.70 -26.69
C GLN A 204 13.72 -6.57 -25.22
N PRO A 205 13.32 -7.52 -24.34
CA PRO A 205 13.73 -7.47 -22.95
C PRO A 205 15.25 -7.71 -22.81
N ASP A 206 15.88 -6.99 -21.91
CA ASP A 206 17.29 -7.15 -21.54
C ASP A 206 17.48 -8.22 -20.48
N ILE A 207 16.52 -8.29 -19.56
CA ILE A 207 16.52 -9.17 -18.39
C ILE A 207 15.17 -9.85 -18.29
N ILE A 208 15.16 -11.14 -17.96
CA ILE A 208 13.96 -11.91 -17.66
C ILE A 208 13.94 -12.27 -16.19
N VAL A 209 12.83 -12.00 -15.51
CA VAL A 209 12.53 -12.54 -14.18
C VAL A 209 11.40 -13.56 -14.31
N ALA A 210 11.74 -14.82 -14.24
CA ALA A 210 10.80 -15.92 -14.34
C ALA A 210 10.13 -16.17 -12.98
N ARG A 211 8.83 -15.97 -12.92
CA ARG A 211 8.00 -16.21 -11.74
C ARG A 211 7.49 -17.63 -11.75
N SER A 212 7.76 -18.41 -10.73
CA SER A 212 7.39 -19.82 -10.64
C SER A 212 7.09 -20.27 -9.21
N GLU A 213 6.44 -21.42 -9.05
CA GLU A 213 6.20 -22.02 -7.72
C GLU A 213 7.51 -22.49 -7.07
N ILE A 214 8.43 -23.01 -7.87
CA ILE A 214 9.73 -23.53 -7.42
C ILE A 214 10.90 -22.84 -8.15
N PRO A 215 12.13 -22.89 -7.63
CA PRO A 215 13.30 -22.35 -8.32
C PRO A 215 13.50 -22.95 -9.71
N LEU A 216 13.99 -22.13 -10.65
CA LEU A 216 14.39 -22.62 -11.97
C LEU A 216 15.63 -23.53 -11.85
N ASP A 217 15.60 -24.67 -12.54
CA ASP A 217 16.81 -25.42 -12.86
C ASP A 217 17.59 -24.76 -14.02
N GLU A 218 18.83 -25.21 -14.21
CA GLU A 218 19.72 -24.64 -15.22
C GLU A 218 19.26 -24.93 -16.66
N ASP A 219 18.64 -26.07 -16.92
CA ASP A 219 18.13 -26.41 -18.25
C ASP A 219 16.92 -25.54 -18.61
N THR A 220 16.02 -25.32 -17.67
CA THR A 220 14.89 -24.38 -17.84
C THR A 220 15.39 -22.96 -18.07
N ARG A 221 16.41 -22.51 -17.35
CA ARG A 221 17.04 -21.19 -17.53
C ARG A 221 17.62 -21.04 -18.94
N ARG A 222 18.39 -22.01 -19.42
CA ARG A 222 18.95 -22.02 -20.79
C ARG A 222 17.86 -22.05 -21.85
N LYS A 223 16.79 -22.81 -21.64
CA LYS A 223 15.65 -22.85 -22.52
C LYS A 223 14.95 -21.49 -22.63
N ILE A 224 14.69 -20.83 -21.49
CA ILE A 224 14.12 -19.46 -21.49
C ILE A 224 15.05 -18.53 -22.28
N ALA A 225 16.35 -18.53 -21.97
CA ALA A 225 17.35 -17.68 -22.61
C ALA A 225 17.31 -17.81 -24.13
N LEU A 226 17.31 -19.05 -24.63
CA LEU A 226 17.29 -19.35 -26.07
C LEU A 226 16.04 -18.78 -26.75
N TYR A 227 14.86 -19.05 -26.19
CA TYR A 227 13.59 -18.64 -26.82
C TYR A 227 13.25 -17.16 -26.67
N THR A 228 13.86 -16.47 -25.70
CA THR A 228 13.64 -15.04 -25.45
C THR A 228 14.72 -14.14 -26.03
N ASN A 229 15.76 -14.72 -26.65
CA ASN A 229 16.92 -14.00 -27.18
C ASN A 229 17.63 -13.17 -26.09
N VAL A 230 17.78 -13.75 -24.90
CA VAL A 230 18.47 -13.20 -23.75
C VAL A 230 19.55 -14.19 -23.35
N LYS A 231 20.73 -13.72 -22.89
CA LYS A 231 21.75 -14.66 -22.41
C LYS A 231 21.35 -15.28 -21.07
N PRO A 232 21.78 -16.52 -20.75
CA PRO A 232 21.41 -17.21 -19.51
C PRO A 232 21.70 -16.40 -18.22
N GLU A 233 22.78 -15.63 -18.19
CA GLU A 233 23.17 -14.78 -17.06
C GLU A 233 22.21 -13.61 -16.80
N PHE A 234 21.26 -13.35 -17.70
CA PHE A 234 20.21 -12.34 -17.57
C PHE A 234 18.82 -12.94 -17.33
N VAL A 235 18.75 -14.23 -17.02
CA VAL A 235 17.50 -14.93 -16.64
C VAL A 235 17.55 -15.26 -15.15
N PHE A 236 16.62 -14.69 -14.39
CA PHE A 236 16.53 -14.84 -12.93
C PHE A 236 15.26 -15.54 -12.51
N SER A 237 15.32 -16.27 -11.40
CA SER A 237 14.21 -16.99 -10.80
C SER A 237 13.63 -16.20 -9.63
N SER A 238 12.34 -15.90 -9.68
CA SER A 238 11.56 -15.41 -8.54
C SER A 238 10.50 -16.46 -8.23
N TYR A 239 10.70 -17.22 -7.17
CA TYR A 239 9.82 -18.35 -6.80
C TYR A 239 9.01 -18.07 -5.55
N ASP A 240 8.06 -18.95 -5.21
CA ASP A 240 7.21 -18.83 -4.04
C ASP A 240 8.02 -18.83 -2.76
N VAL A 241 7.75 -17.86 -1.91
CA VAL A 241 8.40 -17.69 -0.61
C VAL A 241 7.34 -17.46 0.47
N ALA A 242 7.68 -17.73 1.71
CA ALA A 242 6.80 -17.46 2.84
C ALA A 242 6.59 -15.94 3.05
N TRP A 243 7.63 -15.16 2.80
CA TRP A 243 7.64 -13.71 2.96
C TRP A 243 8.18 -13.02 1.72
N THR A 244 7.40 -12.16 1.11
CA THR A 244 7.82 -11.42 -0.09
C THR A 244 9.09 -10.60 0.13
N TYR A 245 9.39 -10.26 1.38
CA TYR A 245 10.63 -9.59 1.79
C TYR A 245 11.91 -10.43 1.56
N GLU A 246 11.77 -11.73 1.26
CA GLU A 246 12.90 -12.60 0.86
C GLU A 246 13.34 -12.36 -0.58
N VAL A 247 12.45 -11.85 -1.45
CA VAL A 247 12.71 -11.70 -2.89
C VAL A 247 13.95 -10.86 -3.22
N PRO A 248 14.20 -9.70 -2.57
CA PRO A 248 15.44 -8.96 -2.82
C PRO A 248 16.70 -9.76 -2.52
N LEU A 249 16.70 -10.56 -1.45
CA LEU A 249 17.83 -11.42 -1.08
C LEU A 249 18.05 -12.53 -2.09
N ILE A 250 16.97 -13.13 -2.60
CA ILE A 250 16.99 -14.17 -3.63
C ILE A 250 17.54 -13.63 -4.96
N LEU A 251 17.10 -12.46 -5.39
CA LEU A 251 17.59 -11.81 -6.60
C LEU A 251 19.07 -11.40 -6.45
N ASN A 252 19.43 -10.87 -5.29
CA ASN A 252 20.85 -10.53 -5.01
C ASN A 252 21.76 -11.76 -5.08
N ALA A 253 21.35 -12.86 -4.45
CA ALA A 253 22.12 -14.10 -4.44
C ALA A 253 22.35 -14.69 -5.84
N GLN A 254 21.47 -14.42 -6.80
CA GLN A 254 21.58 -14.82 -8.20
C GLN A 254 22.43 -13.84 -9.05
N GLY A 255 22.87 -12.72 -8.50
CA GLY A 255 23.64 -11.70 -9.20
C GLY A 255 22.81 -10.70 -10.03
N TYR A 256 21.51 -10.58 -9.76
CA TYR A 256 20.60 -9.64 -10.46
C TYR A 256 21.11 -8.19 -10.43
N PRO A 257 21.60 -7.62 -9.28
CA PRO A 257 22.10 -6.24 -9.26
C PRO A 257 23.30 -6.05 -10.19
N LYS A 258 24.20 -7.03 -10.26
CA LYS A 258 25.38 -6.99 -11.14
C LYS A 258 24.97 -7.03 -12.61
N ALA A 259 24.01 -7.87 -12.96
CA ALA A 259 23.46 -7.96 -14.31
C ALA A 259 22.75 -6.65 -14.71
N LEU A 260 21.94 -6.11 -13.81
CA LEU A 260 21.20 -4.86 -14.04
C LEU A 260 22.12 -3.67 -14.24
N THR A 261 23.13 -3.48 -13.38
CA THR A 261 24.10 -2.38 -13.51
C THR A 261 24.95 -2.50 -14.77
N SER A 262 25.31 -3.73 -15.16
CA SER A 262 25.99 -3.99 -16.44
C SER A 262 25.16 -3.53 -17.65
N LYS A 263 23.85 -3.82 -17.64
CA LYS A 263 22.92 -3.38 -18.70
C LYS A 263 22.69 -1.87 -18.70
N LEU A 264 22.60 -1.25 -17.52
CA LEU A 264 22.48 0.19 -17.37
C LEU A 264 23.78 0.95 -17.71
N GLY A 265 24.90 0.27 -17.82
CA GLY A 265 26.21 0.92 -18.01
C GLY A 265 26.62 1.80 -16.83
N ILE A 266 26.33 1.37 -15.61
CA ILE A 266 26.69 2.06 -14.37
C ILE A 266 27.58 1.16 -13.50
N GLU A 267 28.28 1.78 -12.55
CA GLU A 267 29.18 1.09 -11.64
C GLU A 267 28.41 0.10 -10.75
N TYR A 268 28.89 -1.14 -10.68
CA TYR A 268 28.41 -2.07 -9.66
C TYR A 268 29.07 -1.77 -8.31
N ARG A 269 28.26 -1.68 -7.28
CA ARG A 269 28.67 -1.63 -5.87
C ARG A 269 27.93 -2.74 -5.14
N GLU A 270 28.59 -3.40 -4.19
CA GLU A 270 27.92 -4.45 -3.41
C GLU A 270 26.74 -3.86 -2.62
N PRO A 271 25.52 -4.38 -2.78
CA PRO A 271 24.37 -3.89 -1.99
C PRO A 271 24.55 -4.21 -0.50
N ASP A 272 24.45 -3.21 0.36
CA ASP A 272 24.36 -3.46 1.81
C ASP A 272 22.92 -3.83 2.19
N LEU A 273 22.70 -5.12 2.34
CA LEU A 273 21.40 -5.70 2.74
C LEU A 273 21.42 -6.24 4.18
N SER A 274 22.39 -5.89 4.99
CA SER A 274 22.57 -6.43 6.34
C SER A 274 21.34 -6.21 7.23
N THR A 275 20.81 -4.99 7.28
CA THR A 275 19.63 -4.64 8.06
C THR A 275 18.35 -5.27 7.50
N TRP A 276 18.24 -5.39 6.18
CA TRP A 276 17.11 -6.05 5.54
C TRP A 276 17.11 -7.56 5.83
N LYS A 277 18.28 -8.18 5.75
CA LYS A 277 18.45 -9.60 6.09
C LYS A 277 18.10 -9.86 7.55
N ASP A 278 18.55 -9.01 8.48
CA ASP A 278 18.21 -9.11 9.91
C ASP A 278 16.69 -9.06 10.13
N PHE A 279 15.99 -8.15 9.45
CA PHE A 279 14.53 -8.10 9.49
C PHE A 279 13.88 -9.39 8.98
N VAL A 280 14.34 -9.90 7.82
CA VAL A 280 13.81 -11.15 7.25
C VAL A 280 14.08 -12.34 8.17
N ASP A 281 15.27 -12.43 8.75
CA ASP A 281 15.62 -13.49 9.67
C ASP A 281 14.75 -13.44 10.95
N LYS A 282 14.48 -12.25 11.50
CA LYS A 282 13.59 -12.06 12.66
C LYS A 282 12.16 -12.50 12.38
N ILE A 283 11.57 -12.08 11.25
CA ILE A 283 10.19 -12.45 10.93
C ILE A 283 10.04 -13.96 10.69
N LYS A 284 11.07 -14.62 10.16
CA LYS A 284 11.11 -16.07 9.94
C LYS A 284 11.31 -16.86 11.23
N ALA A 285 12.12 -16.35 12.14
CA ALA A 285 12.46 -17.02 13.40
C ALA A 285 11.40 -16.83 14.50
N ALA A 286 10.51 -15.85 14.35
CA ALA A 286 9.49 -15.53 15.34
C ALA A 286 8.57 -16.73 15.61
N SER A 287 8.46 -17.12 16.89
CA SER A 287 7.74 -18.33 17.31
C SER A 287 6.62 -18.07 18.33
N ARG A 288 6.71 -17.00 19.12
CA ARG A 288 5.70 -16.66 20.13
C ARG A 288 4.41 -16.17 19.47
N PRO A 289 3.30 -16.95 19.53
CA PRO A 289 2.07 -16.58 18.85
C PRO A 289 1.37 -15.42 19.57
N VAL A 290 0.74 -14.53 18.79
CA VAL A 290 -0.19 -13.49 19.24
C VAL A 290 -1.39 -13.51 18.31
N ARG A 291 -2.59 -13.78 18.85
CA ARG A 291 -3.82 -13.87 18.06
C ARG A 291 -4.54 -12.54 18.01
N ILE A 292 -4.67 -12.00 16.81
CA ILE A 292 -5.29 -10.68 16.54
C ILE A 292 -6.54 -10.86 15.70
N ALA A 293 -7.66 -10.34 16.20
CA ALA A 293 -8.89 -10.19 15.41
C ALA A 293 -8.83 -8.90 14.59
N LEU A 294 -8.95 -9.02 13.28
CA LEU A 294 -9.05 -7.90 12.34
C LEU A 294 -10.51 -7.77 11.89
N VAL A 295 -11.23 -6.83 12.48
CA VAL A 295 -12.68 -6.65 12.27
C VAL A 295 -12.94 -5.60 11.20
N GLY A 296 -13.46 -6.01 10.06
CA GLY A 296 -13.73 -5.12 8.93
C GLY A 296 -14.82 -5.62 8.00
N LYS A 297 -15.21 -4.81 7.02
CA LYS A 297 -16.26 -5.14 6.05
C LYS A 297 -15.76 -5.73 4.73
N TYR A 298 -14.45 -5.85 4.55
CA TYR A 298 -13.79 -6.44 3.39
C TYR A 298 -12.82 -7.55 3.81
N ALA A 299 -13.12 -8.22 4.92
CA ALA A 299 -12.25 -9.21 5.54
C ALA A 299 -11.97 -10.44 4.65
N LYS A 300 -12.87 -10.73 3.68
CA LYS A 300 -12.70 -11.84 2.73
C LYS A 300 -11.57 -11.60 1.72
N LEU A 301 -11.22 -10.34 1.44
CA LEU A 301 -10.12 -9.98 0.56
C LEU A 301 -9.01 -9.29 1.37
N LYS A 302 -7.98 -10.05 1.70
CA LYS A 302 -6.87 -9.62 2.56
C LYS A 302 -6.10 -8.41 2.03
N ASP A 303 -6.06 -8.21 0.71
CA ASP A 303 -5.38 -7.09 0.06
C ASP A 303 -6.13 -5.75 0.22
N SER A 304 -7.40 -5.77 0.66
CA SER A 304 -8.14 -4.54 1.00
C SER A 304 -7.55 -3.80 2.22
N TYR A 305 -6.74 -4.49 3.03
CA TYR A 305 -6.11 -3.96 4.24
C TYR A 305 -4.62 -4.32 4.29
N LEU A 306 -3.98 -4.30 3.12
CA LEU A 306 -2.60 -4.74 2.97
C LEU A 306 -1.64 -3.99 3.90
N SER A 307 -1.71 -2.66 3.95
CA SER A 307 -0.81 -1.86 4.78
C SER A 307 -0.96 -2.14 6.28
N ILE A 308 -2.17 -2.43 6.76
CA ILE A 308 -2.40 -2.82 8.17
C ILE A 308 -1.75 -4.17 8.45
N LYS A 309 -1.95 -5.16 7.57
CA LYS A 309 -1.31 -6.47 7.68
C LYS A 309 0.21 -6.33 7.72
N GLU A 310 0.79 -5.57 6.80
CA GLU A 310 2.22 -5.32 6.74
C GLU A 310 2.74 -4.58 7.99
N ALA A 311 2.01 -3.56 8.48
CA ALA A 311 2.38 -2.85 9.71
C ALA A 311 2.43 -3.78 10.93
N ILE A 312 1.51 -4.73 11.03
CA ILE A 312 1.53 -5.78 12.06
C ILE A 312 2.78 -6.66 11.90
N TYR A 313 3.14 -7.06 10.69
CA TYR A 313 4.33 -7.87 10.44
C TYR A 313 5.63 -7.11 10.76
N HIS A 314 5.72 -5.83 10.41
CA HIS A 314 6.88 -5.00 10.76
C HIS A 314 7.07 -4.91 12.28
N ALA A 315 5.99 -4.60 13.01
CA ALA A 315 6.02 -4.52 14.46
C ALA A 315 6.30 -5.89 15.10
N SER A 316 5.75 -6.96 14.56
CA SER A 316 5.98 -8.33 15.02
C SER A 316 7.44 -8.76 14.91
N ALA A 317 8.10 -8.43 13.79
CA ALA A 317 9.52 -8.71 13.61
C ALA A 317 10.38 -7.99 14.66
N GLN A 318 10.08 -6.72 14.96
CA GLN A 318 10.78 -5.96 16.00
C GLN A 318 10.61 -6.57 17.40
N LEU A 319 9.43 -7.15 17.68
CA LEU A 319 9.09 -7.73 18.99
C LEU A 319 9.35 -9.24 19.08
N ASN A 320 9.84 -9.86 18.03
CA ASN A 320 10.03 -11.31 17.91
C ASN A 320 8.72 -12.10 18.17
N LEU A 321 7.61 -11.63 17.61
CA LEU A 321 6.28 -12.22 17.74
C LEU A 321 5.85 -12.85 16.41
N LYS A 322 5.04 -13.92 16.51
CA LYS A 322 4.38 -14.58 15.38
C LYS A 322 2.90 -14.21 15.39
N PRO A 323 2.45 -13.21 14.59
CA PRO A 323 1.05 -12.83 14.58
C PRO A 323 0.21 -13.91 13.90
N VAL A 324 -0.89 -14.26 14.52
CA VAL A 324 -1.96 -15.08 13.96
C VAL A 324 -3.15 -14.17 13.72
N LEU A 325 -3.40 -13.86 12.44
CA LEU A 325 -4.40 -12.89 12.03
C LEU A 325 -5.67 -13.56 11.59
N ASP A 326 -6.74 -13.36 12.34
CA ASP A 326 -8.08 -13.82 12.01
C ASP A 326 -8.90 -12.65 11.45
N TRP A 327 -9.28 -12.77 10.18
CA TRP A 327 -10.08 -11.79 9.47
C TRP A 327 -11.57 -12.02 9.73
N ILE A 328 -12.22 -11.07 10.38
CA ILE A 328 -13.60 -11.18 10.82
C ILE A 328 -14.46 -10.19 10.05
N GLU A 329 -15.43 -10.71 9.30
CA GLU A 329 -16.42 -9.88 8.61
C GLU A 329 -17.33 -9.22 9.66
N SER A 330 -17.37 -7.89 9.69
CA SER A 330 -18.07 -7.15 10.71
C SER A 330 -19.60 -7.37 10.67
N THR A 331 -20.17 -7.67 9.50
CA THR A 331 -21.61 -8.02 9.37
C THR A 331 -21.99 -9.27 10.15
N ASP A 332 -21.06 -10.21 10.33
CA ASP A 332 -21.33 -11.41 11.13
C ASP A 332 -21.50 -11.10 12.62
N LEU A 333 -20.87 -10.03 13.10
CA LEU A 333 -20.95 -9.58 14.48
C LEU A 333 -22.20 -8.71 14.76
N GLU A 334 -23.03 -8.41 13.77
CA GLU A 334 -24.26 -7.66 13.95
C GLU A 334 -25.38 -8.52 14.53
N THR A 335 -25.41 -9.81 14.17
CA THR A 335 -26.53 -10.71 14.46
C THR A 335 -26.15 -11.98 15.23
N ASP A 336 -24.86 -12.33 15.27
CA ASP A 336 -24.35 -13.57 15.89
C ASP A 336 -23.67 -13.27 17.24
N GLU A 337 -24.45 -13.38 18.33
CA GLU A 337 -23.92 -13.14 19.68
C GLU A 337 -22.78 -14.10 20.07
N GLU A 338 -22.78 -15.33 19.58
CA GLU A 338 -21.71 -16.29 19.88
C GLU A 338 -20.40 -15.89 19.21
N LYS A 339 -20.46 -15.36 17.98
CA LYS A 339 -19.28 -14.76 17.33
C LYS A 339 -18.79 -13.53 18.07
N VAL A 340 -19.70 -12.67 18.55
CA VAL A 340 -19.31 -11.50 19.38
C VAL A 340 -18.62 -11.97 20.65
N LYS A 341 -19.14 -12.94 21.38
CA LYS A 341 -18.50 -13.52 22.58
C LYS A 341 -17.15 -14.16 22.26
N SER A 342 -17.01 -14.77 21.10
CA SER A 342 -15.76 -15.44 20.70
C SER A 342 -14.58 -14.48 20.57
N LEU A 343 -14.82 -13.17 20.45
CA LEU A 343 -13.77 -12.15 20.42
C LEU A 343 -12.94 -12.10 21.71
N THR A 344 -13.48 -12.59 22.83
CA THR A 344 -12.73 -12.67 24.10
C THR A 344 -11.54 -13.65 24.07
N LYS A 345 -11.43 -14.46 23.02
CA LYS A 345 -10.33 -15.42 22.83
C LYS A 345 -9.09 -14.82 22.18
N TYR A 346 -9.19 -13.58 21.71
CA TYR A 346 -8.06 -12.90 21.04
C TYR A 346 -7.22 -12.12 22.05
N ASP A 347 -5.93 -12.02 21.74
CA ASP A 347 -4.98 -11.24 22.51
C ASP A 347 -5.10 -9.73 22.22
N GLY A 348 -5.65 -9.38 21.05
CA GLY A 348 -5.91 -8.01 20.65
C GLY A 348 -6.97 -7.94 19.54
N ILE A 349 -7.64 -6.79 19.46
CA ILE A 349 -8.68 -6.51 18.46
C ILE A 349 -8.33 -5.22 17.73
N VAL A 350 -8.31 -5.27 16.39
CA VAL A 350 -8.18 -4.10 15.52
C VAL A 350 -9.49 -3.89 14.79
N VAL A 351 -10.08 -2.70 14.94
CA VAL A 351 -11.24 -2.29 14.13
C VAL A 351 -10.74 -1.46 12.95
N LEU A 352 -10.93 -2.06 11.78
CA LEU A 352 -10.37 -1.62 10.51
C LEU A 352 -11.12 -0.41 9.93
N PRO A 353 -10.46 0.44 9.13
CA PRO A 353 -11.10 1.56 8.44
C PRO A 353 -12.18 1.11 7.46
N GLY A 354 -12.89 2.05 6.88
CA GLY A 354 -13.94 1.84 5.88
C GLY A 354 -14.95 2.98 5.88
N PHE A 355 -15.93 2.89 5.00
CA PHE A 355 -17.01 3.89 4.84
C PHE A 355 -18.37 3.21 4.75
N GLY A 356 -19.45 3.97 5.05
CA GLY A 356 -20.84 3.55 4.89
C GLY A 356 -21.36 2.63 5.97
N ALA A 357 -22.66 2.32 5.89
CA ALA A 357 -23.44 1.71 6.97
C ALA A 357 -23.21 0.21 7.20
N ARG A 358 -22.74 -0.53 6.20
CA ARG A 358 -22.60 -2.00 6.29
C ARG A 358 -21.58 -2.43 7.34
N GLY A 359 -22.00 -3.29 8.28
CA GLY A 359 -21.14 -3.88 9.30
C GLY A 359 -20.78 -2.95 10.47
N VAL A 360 -21.46 -1.81 10.59
CA VAL A 360 -21.17 -0.80 11.62
C VAL A 360 -21.49 -1.29 13.01
N GLU A 361 -22.66 -1.87 13.22
CA GLU A 361 -23.05 -2.37 14.54
C GLU A 361 -22.15 -3.54 14.99
N GLY A 362 -21.68 -4.36 14.05
CA GLY A 362 -20.71 -5.41 14.35
C GLY A 362 -19.35 -4.86 14.79
N LYS A 363 -18.88 -3.76 14.18
CA LYS A 363 -17.68 -3.05 14.66
C LYS A 363 -17.88 -2.46 16.05
N ILE A 364 -19.04 -1.83 16.32
CA ILE A 364 -19.39 -1.28 17.63
C ILE A 364 -19.42 -2.41 18.69
N ASN A 365 -19.99 -3.58 18.35
CA ASN A 365 -19.97 -4.74 19.24
C ASN A 365 -18.55 -5.22 19.56
N ALA A 366 -17.66 -5.25 18.56
CA ALA A 366 -16.25 -5.60 18.77
C ALA A 366 -15.53 -4.60 19.69
N ILE A 367 -15.77 -3.31 19.53
CA ILE A 367 -15.22 -2.26 20.40
C ILE A 367 -15.71 -2.42 21.82
N ARG A 368 -17.03 -2.67 22.01
CA ARG A 368 -17.61 -2.92 23.33
C ARG A 368 -16.96 -4.11 24.03
N VAL A 369 -16.78 -5.24 23.33
CA VAL A 369 -16.13 -6.42 23.87
C VAL A 369 -14.69 -6.10 24.32
N ALA A 370 -13.94 -5.39 23.48
CA ALA A 370 -12.58 -5.00 23.81
C ALA A 370 -12.54 -4.12 25.07
N ARG A 371 -13.39 -3.10 25.15
CA ARG A 371 -13.45 -2.16 26.28
C ARG A 371 -13.87 -2.88 27.58
N GLU A 372 -14.93 -3.67 27.54
CA GLU A 372 -15.50 -4.31 28.73
C GLU A 372 -14.62 -5.46 29.26
N ASN A 373 -13.88 -6.16 28.41
CA ASN A 373 -13.05 -7.28 28.77
C ASN A 373 -11.55 -6.94 28.88
N ASN A 374 -11.20 -5.65 28.82
CA ASN A 374 -9.82 -5.15 28.90
C ASN A 374 -8.87 -5.82 27.89
N ILE A 375 -9.36 -6.08 26.67
CA ILE A 375 -8.59 -6.64 25.56
C ILE A 375 -7.91 -5.50 24.81
N PRO A 376 -6.60 -5.53 24.57
CA PRO A 376 -5.90 -4.54 23.76
C PRO A 376 -6.65 -4.21 22.47
N PHE A 377 -6.94 -2.94 22.27
CA PHE A 377 -7.78 -2.42 21.18
C PHE A 377 -7.04 -1.35 20.40
N LEU A 378 -7.09 -1.46 19.06
CA LEU A 378 -6.65 -0.43 18.14
C LEU A 378 -7.77 -0.11 17.14
N GLY A 379 -8.23 1.15 17.14
CA GLY A 379 -9.19 1.66 16.15
C GLY A 379 -8.52 2.57 15.14
N ILE A 380 -8.71 2.32 13.83
CA ILE A 380 -8.09 3.08 12.77
C ILE A 380 -9.16 3.80 11.95
N CYS A 381 -9.04 5.12 11.79
CA CYS A 381 -9.92 6.00 11.02
C CYS A 381 -11.40 5.83 11.43
N PHE A 382 -12.21 5.11 10.65
CA PHE A 382 -13.58 4.78 11.03
C PHE A 382 -13.66 4.01 12.36
N GLY A 383 -12.63 3.26 12.71
CA GLY A 383 -12.51 2.60 14.01
C GLY A 383 -12.46 3.58 15.20
N LEU A 384 -11.81 4.73 15.05
CA LEU A 384 -11.87 5.81 16.04
C LEU A 384 -13.28 6.38 16.15
N GLN A 385 -13.91 6.68 15.01
CA GLN A 385 -15.25 7.27 14.97
C GLN A 385 -16.27 6.36 15.65
N LEU A 386 -16.20 5.06 15.38
CA LEU A 386 -17.09 4.08 16.02
C LEU A 386 -16.75 3.82 17.49
N ALA A 387 -15.51 4.00 17.92
CA ALA A 387 -15.15 3.97 19.34
C ALA A 387 -15.79 5.14 20.11
N VAL A 388 -15.85 6.32 19.50
CA VAL A 388 -16.60 7.46 20.06
C VAL A 388 -18.09 7.17 20.13
N VAL A 389 -18.68 6.57 19.09
CA VAL A 389 -20.10 6.16 19.07
C VAL A 389 -20.39 5.14 20.16
N GLU A 390 -19.57 4.10 20.28
CA GLU A 390 -19.72 3.06 21.31
C GLU A 390 -19.66 3.66 22.72
N PHE A 391 -18.67 4.50 22.98
CA PHE A 391 -18.51 5.16 24.26
C PHE A 391 -19.67 6.09 24.59
N ALA A 392 -20.14 6.86 23.63
CA ALA A 392 -21.30 7.73 23.80
C ALA A 392 -22.57 6.95 24.15
N ARG A 393 -22.80 5.81 23.49
CA ARG A 393 -23.97 4.95 23.76
C ARG A 393 -23.90 4.24 25.10
N ASN A 394 -22.79 3.55 25.36
CA ASN A 394 -22.70 2.54 26.41
C ASN A 394 -22.04 3.06 27.71
N VAL A 395 -21.25 4.12 27.67
CA VAL A 395 -20.63 4.74 28.85
C VAL A 395 -21.37 6.00 29.27
N ILE A 396 -21.68 6.90 28.34
CA ILE A 396 -22.37 8.16 28.62
C ILE A 396 -23.88 7.94 28.70
N GLY A 397 -24.45 6.97 27.96
CA GLY A 397 -25.87 6.68 27.93
C GLY A 397 -26.66 7.50 26.91
N LEU A 398 -26.00 8.08 25.90
CA LEU A 398 -26.62 8.82 24.81
C LEU A 398 -27.30 7.86 23.83
N LYS A 399 -28.56 7.56 24.08
CA LYS A 399 -29.34 6.63 23.23
C LYS A 399 -29.42 7.15 21.79
N GLY A 400 -29.08 6.27 20.83
CA GLY A 400 -29.12 6.60 19.41
C GLY A 400 -27.95 7.46 18.92
N ALA A 401 -26.90 7.70 19.73
CA ALA A 401 -25.68 8.36 19.27
C ALA A 401 -25.08 7.64 18.07
N HIS A 402 -24.73 8.40 17.04
CA HIS A 402 -24.18 7.85 15.80
C HIS A 402 -23.29 8.84 15.05
N THR A 403 -22.69 8.35 13.97
CA THR A 403 -22.11 9.20 12.92
C THR A 403 -23.20 9.58 11.90
N THR A 404 -23.20 10.84 11.47
CA THR A 404 -24.12 11.32 10.42
C THR A 404 -23.86 10.70 9.05
N GLU A 405 -22.75 9.98 8.87
CA GLU A 405 -22.50 9.16 7.68
C GLU A 405 -23.50 7.99 7.56
N VAL A 406 -23.86 7.40 8.70
CA VAL A 406 -24.71 6.21 8.77
C VAL A 406 -26.15 6.58 9.07
N ASP A 407 -26.36 7.46 10.03
CA ASP A 407 -27.68 8.00 10.40
C ASP A 407 -27.65 9.54 10.37
N PRO A 408 -28.06 10.14 9.24
CA PRO A 408 -28.12 11.60 9.12
C PRO A 408 -29.05 12.30 10.12
N ASN A 409 -30.00 11.55 10.70
CA ASN A 409 -31.01 12.06 11.63
C ASN A 409 -30.76 11.64 13.09
N THR A 410 -29.58 11.17 13.41
CA THR A 410 -29.24 10.75 14.78
C THR A 410 -29.50 11.88 15.77
N PRO A 411 -30.11 11.58 16.94
CA PRO A 411 -30.34 12.58 17.99
C PRO A 411 -29.06 13.08 18.63
N HIS A 412 -27.98 12.31 18.51
CA HIS A 412 -26.64 12.65 19.04
C HIS A 412 -25.57 12.42 17.98
N PRO A 413 -25.31 13.42 17.10
CA PRO A 413 -24.32 13.33 16.04
C PRO A 413 -22.90 13.49 16.60
N VAL A 414 -22.40 12.47 17.30
CA VAL A 414 -21.06 12.50 17.93
C VAL A 414 -19.92 12.46 16.91
N VAL A 415 -20.21 12.07 15.68
CA VAL A 415 -19.33 12.16 14.51
C VAL A 415 -20.13 12.79 13.37
N THR A 416 -19.57 13.81 12.71
CA THR A 416 -20.29 14.59 11.70
C THR A 416 -19.35 15.20 10.64
N LEU A 417 -19.95 15.69 9.55
CA LEU A 417 -19.26 16.59 8.62
C LEU A 417 -19.17 18.00 9.22
N LEU A 418 -18.01 18.61 9.14
CA LEU A 418 -17.85 20.01 9.51
C LEU A 418 -18.50 20.93 8.46
N ASP A 419 -18.89 22.13 8.86
CA ASP A 419 -19.59 23.08 7.97
C ASP A 419 -18.78 23.49 6.76
N GLU A 420 -17.44 23.56 6.88
CA GLU A 420 -16.52 23.80 5.76
C GLU A 420 -16.62 22.69 4.70
N GLN A 421 -16.84 21.45 5.12
CA GLN A 421 -16.93 20.26 4.24
C GLN A 421 -18.27 20.13 3.54
N LYS A 422 -19.36 20.66 4.15
CA LYS A 422 -20.72 20.64 3.58
C LYS A 422 -20.86 21.50 2.31
N ARG A 423 -19.95 22.47 2.10
CA ARG A 423 -20.00 23.42 0.97
C ARG A 423 -19.33 22.93 -0.30
N VAL A 424 -18.67 21.80 -0.28
CA VAL A 424 -17.94 21.27 -1.44
C VAL A 424 -18.83 20.37 -2.29
N VAL A 425 -18.98 20.72 -3.57
CA VAL A 425 -19.88 20.05 -4.53
C VAL A 425 -19.29 18.75 -5.10
N GLN A 426 -17.97 18.61 -5.13
CA GLN A 426 -17.29 17.42 -5.67
C GLN A 426 -16.95 16.42 -4.56
N MET A 427 -17.31 15.16 -4.74
CA MET A 427 -17.11 14.10 -3.74
C MET A 427 -15.66 13.96 -3.26
N GLY A 428 -14.65 14.18 -4.12
CA GLY A 428 -13.22 14.14 -3.75
C GLY A 428 -12.74 15.34 -2.93
N GLY A 429 -13.41 16.50 -3.01
CA GLY A 429 -12.95 17.75 -2.37
C GLY A 429 -13.27 17.89 -0.87
N THR A 430 -14.06 16.98 -0.29
CA THR A 430 -14.43 17.01 1.15
C THR A 430 -13.49 16.17 2.03
N MET A 431 -12.60 15.40 1.44
CA MET A 431 -11.72 14.49 2.17
C MET A 431 -10.48 15.21 2.70
N ARG A 432 -10.12 14.88 3.94
CA ARG A 432 -8.77 15.12 4.43
C ARG A 432 -7.89 13.99 3.90
N LEU A 433 -6.89 14.35 3.13
CA LEU A 433 -6.00 13.43 2.42
C LEU A 433 -4.54 13.78 2.68
N GLY A 434 -3.71 12.73 2.83
CA GLY A 434 -2.27 12.87 3.00
C GLY A 434 -1.83 13.25 4.39
N SER A 435 -0.59 13.66 4.48
CA SER A 435 0.07 13.94 5.76
C SER A 435 -0.48 15.18 6.42
N GLN A 436 -0.84 15.04 7.68
CA GLN A 436 -1.33 16.13 8.53
C GLN A 436 -0.53 16.15 9.83
N LYS A 437 -0.27 17.35 10.35
CA LYS A 437 0.35 17.52 11.66
C LYS A 437 -0.64 17.22 12.77
N ILE A 438 -0.17 16.50 13.77
CA ILE A 438 -0.92 16.14 14.98
C ILE A 438 -0.09 16.55 16.20
N TYR A 439 -0.73 17.26 17.13
CA TYR A 439 -0.16 17.58 18.42
C TYR A 439 -0.59 16.54 19.45
N LEU A 440 0.40 15.85 20.05
CA LEU A 440 0.18 14.83 21.08
C LEU A 440 0.29 15.44 22.47
N LYS A 441 -0.66 15.11 23.34
CA LYS A 441 -0.68 15.56 24.73
C LYS A 441 0.36 14.78 25.54
N GLU A 442 1.28 15.51 26.18
CA GLU A 442 2.33 14.92 27.02
C GLU A 442 1.76 14.02 28.13
N GLY A 443 2.45 12.91 28.39
CA GLY A 443 2.08 11.93 29.42
C GLY A 443 1.02 10.90 28.98
N THR A 444 0.37 11.08 27.82
CA THR A 444 -0.61 10.15 27.27
C THR A 444 0.05 8.93 26.64
N LEU A 445 -0.75 7.88 26.35
CA LEU A 445 -0.26 6.69 25.67
C LEU A 445 0.26 7.02 24.27
N ALA A 446 -0.48 7.80 23.49
CA ALA A 446 -0.05 8.22 22.15
C ALA A 446 1.31 8.93 22.19
N TRP A 447 1.47 9.89 23.11
CA TRP A 447 2.74 10.60 23.29
C TRP A 447 3.90 9.64 23.66
N LYS A 448 3.66 8.69 24.57
CA LYS A 448 4.67 7.69 24.97
C LYS A 448 5.10 6.79 23.82
N LEU A 449 4.19 6.43 22.92
CA LEU A 449 4.48 5.61 21.77
C LEU A 449 5.36 6.32 20.75
N TYR A 450 5.06 7.58 20.44
CA TYR A 450 5.83 8.37 19.47
C TYR A 450 7.09 9.01 20.06
N GLY A 451 7.12 9.26 21.37
CA GLY A 451 8.25 9.90 22.04
C GLY A 451 8.44 11.38 21.69
N GLN A 452 7.43 12.03 21.12
CA GLN A 452 7.47 13.42 20.69
C GLN A 452 6.09 14.06 20.72
N SER A 453 6.02 15.40 20.80
CA SER A 453 4.75 16.13 20.91
C SER A 453 4.12 16.50 19.57
N GLU A 454 4.88 16.45 18.49
CA GLU A 454 4.40 16.73 17.13
C GLU A 454 4.71 15.54 16.22
N VAL A 455 3.68 15.05 15.53
CA VAL A 455 3.81 13.94 14.59
C VAL A 455 3.06 14.24 13.29
N TYR A 456 3.45 13.57 12.23
CA TYR A 456 2.80 13.67 10.93
C TYR A 456 2.32 12.30 10.51
N GLU A 457 0.99 12.17 10.31
CA GLU A 457 0.36 10.93 9.85
C GLU A 457 -0.56 11.20 8.67
N ARG A 458 -0.76 10.17 7.82
CA ARG A 458 -1.59 10.29 6.63
C ARG A 458 -3.06 10.07 6.96
N HIS A 459 -3.92 10.81 6.29
CA HIS A 459 -5.37 10.80 6.46
C HIS A 459 -6.10 10.40 5.18
N ARG A 460 -7.28 9.80 5.34
CA ARG A 460 -8.24 9.50 4.29
C ARG A 460 -9.64 9.42 4.87
N HIS A 461 -10.27 10.55 5.17
CA HIS A 461 -11.62 10.60 5.76
C HIS A 461 -12.32 11.93 5.51
N ARG A 462 -13.64 11.95 5.69
CA ARG A 462 -14.49 13.14 5.57
C ARG A 462 -15.07 13.57 6.90
N TYR A 463 -15.49 12.58 7.72
CA TYR A 463 -16.19 12.81 8.97
C TYR A 463 -15.19 12.99 10.11
N GLU A 464 -15.58 13.82 11.08
CA GLU A 464 -14.77 14.17 12.24
C GLU A 464 -15.56 13.93 13.52
N VAL A 465 -14.87 13.70 14.64
CA VAL A 465 -15.51 13.75 15.95
C VAL A 465 -16.09 15.15 16.15
N ASN A 466 -17.38 15.22 16.50
CA ASN A 466 -18.07 16.49 16.65
C ASN A 466 -17.50 17.26 17.85
N PRO A 467 -16.94 18.47 17.65
CA PRO A 467 -16.34 19.28 18.73
C PRO A 467 -17.32 19.55 19.89
N GLU A 468 -18.62 19.62 19.63
CA GLU A 468 -19.64 19.88 20.66
C GLU A 468 -19.72 18.76 21.71
N TYR A 469 -19.28 17.56 21.40
CA TYR A 469 -19.30 16.41 22.32
C TYR A 469 -17.97 16.16 23.02
N VAL A 470 -16.89 16.83 22.65
CA VAL A 470 -15.53 16.55 23.17
C VAL A 470 -15.47 16.71 24.70
N ASP A 471 -16.00 17.81 25.25
CA ASP A 471 -16.01 18.05 26.70
C ASP A 471 -16.81 16.97 27.45
N LEU A 472 -17.91 16.49 26.85
CA LEU A 472 -18.73 15.44 27.43
C LEU A 472 -18.00 14.10 27.43
N LEU A 473 -17.31 13.74 26.34
CA LEU A 473 -16.49 12.55 26.23
C LEU A 473 -15.38 12.53 27.31
N GLN A 474 -14.69 13.68 27.48
CA GLN A 474 -13.63 13.82 28.48
C GLN A 474 -14.18 13.75 29.92
N LYS A 475 -15.33 14.34 30.18
CA LYS A 475 -15.99 14.28 31.49
C LYS A 475 -16.26 12.84 31.94
N TYR A 476 -16.55 11.93 31.00
CA TYR A 476 -16.81 10.52 31.29
C TYR A 476 -15.55 9.65 31.21
N GLY A 477 -14.37 10.22 31.01
CA GLY A 477 -13.07 9.55 31.16
C GLY A 477 -12.36 9.17 29.86
N MET A 478 -12.88 9.57 28.69
CA MET A 478 -12.12 9.46 27.44
C MET A 478 -11.02 10.54 27.43
N VAL A 479 -9.81 10.15 27.09
CA VAL A 479 -8.70 11.09 26.93
C VAL A 479 -8.52 11.42 25.45
N ILE A 480 -8.58 12.70 25.11
CA ILE A 480 -8.17 13.19 23.80
C ILE A 480 -6.66 13.38 23.86
N SER A 481 -5.93 12.43 23.30
CA SER A 481 -4.46 12.39 23.38
C SER A 481 -3.74 13.00 22.19
N GLY A 482 -4.47 13.31 21.11
CA GLY A 482 -3.93 14.00 19.95
C GLY A 482 -4.97 14.86 19.25
N VAL A 483 -4.55 16.03 18.79
CA VAL A 483 -5.39 16.98 18.05
C VAL A 483 -4.65 17.54 16.84
N SER A 484 -5.41 17.89 15.79
CA SER A 484 -4.87 18.59 14.63
C SER A 484 -4.56 20.06 14.93
N GLU A 485 -3.95 20.77 13.98
CA GLU A 485 -3.74 22.24 14.06
C GLU A 485 -5.04 23.02 14.27
N LYS A 486 -6.16 22.48 13.81
CA LYS A 486 -7.51 23.05 13.99
C LYS A 486 -8.21 22.59 15.28
N GLY A 487 -7.53 21.81 16.13
CA GLY A 487 -8.09 21.28 17.37
C GLY A 487 -9.03 20.09 17.20
N LEU A 488 -9.09 19.49 16.02
CA LEU A 488 -9.91 18.29 15.76
C LEU A 488 -9.27 17.05 16.40
N VAL A 489 -10.12 16.13 16.86
CA VAL A 489 -9.67 14.89 17.52
C VAL A 489 -8.95 13.97 16.55
N GLU A 490 -7.71 13.62 16.89
CA GLU A 490 -6.85 12.73 16.09
C GLU A 490 -6.53 11.42 16.80
N PHE A 491 -6.42 11.45 18.13
CA PHE A 491 -6.21 10.29 18.98
C PHE A 491 -7.12 10.33 20.20
N ILE A 492 -7.69 9.16 20.51
CA ILE A 492 -8.42 8.92 21.76
C ILE A 492 -7.86 7.70 22.48
N GLU A 493 -7.93 7.71 23.82
CA GLU A 493 -7.50 6.61 24.66
C GLU A 493 -8.33 6.49 25.94
N LEU A 494 -8.34 5.28 26.54
CA LEU A 494 -8.91 5.02 27.86
C LEU A 494 -7.79 4.68 28.84
N PRO A 495 -7.47 5.55 29.80
CA PRO A 495 -6.25 5.42 30.63
C PRO A 495 -6.27 4.22 31.57
N ASN A 496 -7.46 3.72 31.96
CA ASN A 496 -7.61 2.56 32.86
C ASN A 496 -7.74 1.23 32.11
N HIS A 497 -7.50 1.22 30.81
CA HIS A 497 -7.52 0.05 29.96
C HIS A 497 -6.09 -0.41 29.66
N LYS A 498 -5.88 -1.72 29.54
CA LYS A 498 -4.58 -2.34 29.23
C LYS A 498 -3.90 -1.70 28.02
N PHE A 499 -4.67 -1.49 26.96
CA PHE A 499 -4.33 -0.71 25.78
C PHE A 499 -5.62 -0.41 25.01
N PHE A 500 -6.09 0.81 25.04
CA PHE A 500 -7.21 1.26 24.24
C PHE A 500 -6.81 2.55 23.54
N LEU A 501 -6.48 2.45 22.27
CA LEU A 501 -6.04 3.56 21.45
C LEU A 501 -6.80 3.56 20.13
N ALA A 502 -7.28 4.71 19.72
CA ALA A 502 -7.79 4.88 18.36
C ALA A 502 -7.27 6.17 17.74
N THR A 503 -7.10 6.14 16.44
CA THR A 503 -6.58 7.25 15.64
C THR A 503 -7.45 7.54 14.44
N GLN A 504 -7.66 8.82 14.13
CA GLN A 504 -8.33 9.26 12.90
C GLN A 504 -7.42 9.08 11.69
N ALA A 505 -6.11 9.12 11.88
CA ALA A 505 -5.10 8.90 10.87
C ALA A 505 -4.93 7.41 10.52
N HIS A 506 -4.10 7.17 9.50
CA HIS A 506 -3.70 5.86 8.98
C HIS A 506 -2.20 5.62 9.21
N PRO A 507 -1.75 5.27 10.43
CA PRO A 507 -0.34 5.07 10.73
C PRO A 507 0.27 3.87 10.01
N GLU A 508 -0.56 2.96 9.48
CA GLU A 508 -0.13 1.83 8.67
C GLU A 508 0.57 2.27 7.38
N PHE A 509 0.19 3.39 6.78
CA PHE A 509 0.80 3.88 5.54
C PHE A 509 2.25 4.32 5.71
N LYS A 510 2.66 4.67 6.93
CA LYS A 510 4.03 5.08 7.23
C LYS A 510 4.88 3.97 7.88
N SER A 511 4.30 2.81 8.16
CA SER A 511 5.04 1.67 8.69
C SER A 511 5.98 1.07 7.66
N ARG A 512 7.20 0.77 8.07
CA ARG A 512 8.27 0.20 7.23
C ARG A 512 8.90 -1.02 7.93
N PRO A 513 9.47 -1.98 7.20
CA PRO A 513 10.21 -3.11 7.77
C PRO A 513 11.27 -2.70 8.77
N LEU A 514 12.04 -1.66 8.44
CA LEU A 514 13.15 -1.16 9.26
C LEU A 514 12.75 -0.02 10.21
N ASN A 515 11.53 0.50 10.09
CA ASN A 515 10.96 1.55 10.95
C ASN A 515 9.46 1.32 11.14
N PRO A 516 9.08 0.33 11.96
CA PRO A 516 7.67 0.01 12.21
C PRO A 516 6.91 1.16 12.87
N SER A 517 5.63 1.31 12.53
CA SER A 517 4.77 2.31 13.19
C SER A 517 4.70 2.09 14.70
N PRO A 518 4.97 3.13 15.51
CA PRO A 518 4.94 3.03 16.98
C PRO A 518 3.60 2.57 17.53
N VAL A 519 2.50 2.93 16.87
CA VAL A 519 1.13 2.54 17.24
C VAL A 519 0.97 1.01 17.19
N PHE A 520 1.43 0.38 16.11
CA PHE A 520 1.35 -1.08 15.96
C PHE A 520 2.33 -1.80 16.89
N VAL A 521 3.52 -1.24 17.12
CA VAL A 521 4.48 -1.80 18.09
C VAL A 521 3.87 -1.78 19.50
N GLY A 522 3.28 -0.67 19.93
CA GLY A 522 2.63 -0.56 21.24
C GLY A 522 1.44 -1.48 21.40
N PHE A 523 0.59 -1.58 20.36
CA PHE A 523 -0.55 -2.48 20.36
C PHE A 523 -0.13 -3.95 20.50
N LEU A 524 0.82 -4.42 19.68
CA LEU A 524 1.29 -5.81 19.75
C LEU A 524 2.02 -6.12 21.06
N ARG A 525 2.78 -5.17 21.59
CA ARG A 525 3.41 -5.31 22.90
C ARG A 525 2.37 -5.56 24.00
N ALA A 526 1.31 -4.76 24.02
CA ALA A 526 0.21 -4.92 24.97
C ALA A 526 -0.55 -6.24 24.75
N ALA A 527 -0.82 -6.62 23.50
CA ALA A 527 -1.48 -7.89 23.16
C ALA A 527 -0.63 -9.10 23.62
N ALA A 528 0.68 -9.04 23.44
CA ALA A 528 1.60 -10.10 23.89
C ALA A 528 1.87 -10.07 25.41
N GLY A 529 1.48 -9.04 26.13
CA GLY A 529 1.75 -8.89 27.56
C GLY A 529 3.24 -8.69 27.90
N ILE A 530 3.97 -7.90 27.09
CA ILE A 530 5.41 -7.62 27.25
C ILE A 530 5.70 -6.14 27.32
#